data_0e8bb38ab66728dcbe552af3497ff34d
#
_entry.id   0e8bb38ab66728dcbe552af3497ff34d
#
_cell.length_a   1.000
_cell.length_b   1.000
_cell.length_c   1.000
_cell.angle_alpha   90.00
_cell.angle_beta   90.00
_cell.angle_gamma   90.00
#
_symmetry.space_group_name_H-M   'P 1'
#
loop_
_entity.id
_entity.type
_entity.pdbx_description
1 polymer ?
#
loop_
_entity_poly.entity_id
_entity_poly.type
_entity_poly.pdbx_seq_one_letter_code
_entity_poly.pdbx_strand_id
1 'polypeptide(L)'
;LDKPYNMPVHPSPGHDRDSVLNAAAWYFQNTPDFVFRPLYRLDRDTTGALVLAKNKFAANAKLTKTYRAVCEGETPESGCVNVPIGLKPGHKVERCAGIGDEAVTEFQTVRTSGGYSLVDFHLKTGRTHQIRVHMAHLGHPVAGDDLYGGHLDRTEHQMLCCRAVHLLCPAL
;
A
#
# COMPACT_ATOMS: atom_id res chain seq x y z
N LEU A 1 -12.51 5.23 -4.56
CA LEU A 1 -12.89 3.93 -4.01
C LEU A 1 -12.26 3.76 -2.64
N ASP A 2 -12.98 3.10 -1.75
CA ASP A 2 -12.43 2.52 -0.51
C ASP A 2 -12.21 1.03 -0.77
N LYS A 3 -10.95 0.62 -0.91
CA LYS A 3 -10.61 -0.77 -1.24
C LYS A 3 -10.60 -1.62 0.03
N PRO A 4 -11.35 -2.72 0.09
CA PRO A 4 -11.27 -3.67 1.20
C PRO A 4 -9.95 -4.47 1.17
N TYR A 5 -9.67 -5.20 2.26
CA TYR A 5 -8.63 -6.24 2.25
C TYR A 5 -9.05 -7.44 1.39
N ASN A 6 -8.13 -8.35 1.12
CA ASN A 6 -8.32 -9.55 0.29
C ASN A 6 -8.87 -9.27 -1.12
N MET A 7 -8.60 -8.08 -1.67
CA MET A 7 -9.01 -7.70 -3.02
C MET A 7 -7.82 -7.09 -3.78
N PRO A 8 -7.21 -7.77 -4.74
CA PRO A 8 -6.16 -7.20 -5.57
C PRO A 8 -6.72 -6.14 -6.52
N VAL A 9 -5.89 -5.17 -6.92
CA VAL A 9 -6.31 -4.12 -7.87
C VAL A 9 -6.54 -4.70 -9.27
N HIS A 10 -5.68 -5.62 -9.70
CA HIS A 10 -5.80 -6.37 -10.97
C HIS A 10 -5.98 -7.85 -10.68
N PRO A 11 -6.58 -8.62 -11.59
CA PRO A 11 -6.64 -10.07 -11.46
C PRO A 11 -5.26 -10.68 -11.20
N SER A 12 -5.23 -11.69 -10.37
CA SER A 12 -4.02 -12.42 -9.97
C SER A 12 -4.38 -13.87 -9.66
N PRO A 13 -3.43 -14.81 -9.61
CA PRO A 13 -3.72 -16.20 -9.31
C PRO A 13 -4.59 -16.36 -8.06
N GLY A 14 -5.73 -17.05 -8.19
CA GLY A 14 -6.74 -17.21 -7.14
C GLY A 14 -7.72 -16.04 -6.98
N HIS A 15 -7.56 -14.96 -7.75
CA HIS A 15 -8.40 -13.75 -7.75
C HIS A 15 -8.74 -13.30 -9.18
N ASP A 16 -9.29 -14.22 -9.97
CA ASP A 16 -9.56 -13.96 -11.41
C ASP A 16 -10.82 -13.10 -11.61
N ARG A 17 -11.77 -13.14 -10.65
CA ARG A 17 -13.10 -12.51 -10.78
C ARG A 17 -13.50 -11.57 -9.64
N ASP A 18 -12.64 -11.35 -8.68
CA ASP A 18 -12.89 -10.60 -7.43
C ASP A 18 -11.91 -9.44 -7.20
N SER A 19 -11.26 -8.97 -8.28
CA SER A 19 -10.38 -7.81 -8.23
C SER A 19 -11.15 -6.48 -8.33
N VAL A 20 -10.48 -5.36 -8.00
CA VAL A 20 -11.03 -4.02 -8.21
C VAL A 20 -11.37 -3.78 -9.67
N LEU A 21 -10.57 -4.33 -10.63
CA LEU A 21 -10.89 -4.27 -12.06
C LEU A 21 -12.26 -4.90 -12.35
N ASN A 22 -12.54 -6.09 -11.82
CA ASN A 22 -13.82 -6.76 -12.03
C ASN A 22 -14.98 -5.97 -11.45
N ALA A 23 -14.84 -5.45 -10.23
CA ALA A 23 -15.85 -4.61 -9.59
C ALA A 23 -16.09 -3.31 -10.38
N ALA A 24 -15.03 -2.66 -10.85
CA ALA A 24 -15.13 -1.45 -11.68
C ALA A 24 -15.77 -1.74 -13.03
N ALA A 25 -15.41 -2.84 -13.70
CA ALA A 25 -16.01 -3.25 -14.96
C ALA A 25 -17.53 -3.49 -14.81
N TRP A 26 -17.94 -4.12 -13.70
CA TRP A 26 -19.36 -4.31 -13.41
C TRP A 26 -20.06 -2.97 -13.12
N TYR A 27 -19.48 -2.09 -12.31
CA TYR A 27 -20.06 -0.80 -11.95
C TYR A 27 -20.23 0.11 -13.18
N PHE A 28 -19.26 0.11 -14.09
CA PHE A 28 -19.25 0.93 -15.30
C PHE A 28 -19.74 0.19 -16.56
N GLN A 29 -20.41 -0.95 -16.43
CA GLN A 29 -20.84 -1.80 -17.56
C GLN A 29 -21.69 -1.05 -18.61
N ASN A 30 -22.42 0.00 -18.19
CA ASN A 30 -23.22 0.84 -19.07
C ASN A 30 -22.52 2.14 -19.51
N THR A 31 -21.23 2.28 -19.22
CA THR A 31 -20.44 3.46 -19.63
C THR A 31 -19.71 3.12 -20.92
N PRO A 32 -20.03 3.78 -22.06
CA PRO A 32 -19.32 3.56 -23.32
C PRO A 32 -17.81 3.76 -23.14
N ASP A 33 -17.03 2.90 -23.80
CA ASP A 33 -15.55 2.98 -23.86
C ASP A 33 -14.87 3.06 -22.49
N PHE A 34 -15.48 2.47 -21.45
CA PHE A 34 -14.85 2.39 -20.13
C PHE A 34 -13.54 1.62 -20.21
N VAL A 35 -12.47 2.25 -19.72
CA VAL A 35 -11.16 1.61 -19.55
C VAL A 35 -10.72 1.75 -18.09
N PHE A 36 -10.35 0.65 -17.48
CA PHE A 36 -9.85 0.63 -16.12
C PHE A 36 -8.48 1.32 -16.02
N ARG A 37 -8.39 2.43 -15.28
CA ARG A 37 -7.18 3.25 -15.14
C ARG A 37 -6.93 3.62 -13.68
N PRO A 38 -6.40 2.70 -12.87
CA PRO A 38 -5.97 3.04 -11.52
C PRO A 38 -4.73 3.94 -11.60
N LEU A 39 -4.68 5.01 -10.80
CA LEU A 39 -3.54 5.93 -10.76
C LEU A 39 -2.35 5.33 -10.01
N TYR A 40 -2.57 4.33 -9.22
CA TYR A 40 -1.57 3.54 -8.48
C TYR A 40 -2.18 2.19 -8.07
N ARG A 41 -1.38 1.35 -7.45
CA ARG A 41 -1.87 0.08 -6.92
C ARG A 41 -1.72 0.07 -5.40
N LEU A 42 -2.60 -0.66 -4.75
CA LEU A 42 -2.47 -1.13 -3.37
C LEU A 42 -2.26 -2.64 -3.39
N ASP A 43 -1.56 -3.16 -2.40
CA ASP A 43 -1.42 -4.60 -2.22
C ASP A 43 -2.81 -5.22 -1.97
N ARG A 44 -2.94 -6.53 -2.16
CA ARG A 44 -4.21 -7.25 -1.98
C ARG A 44 -4.87 -6.92 -0.63
N ASP A 45 -4.09 -6.97 0.44
CA ASP A 45 -4.58 -6.81 1.80
C ASP A 45 -4.41 -5.38 2.37
N THR A 46 -3.79 -4.46 1.61
CA THR A 46 -3.80 -3.03 1.95
C THR A 46 -5.15 -2.43 1.65
N THR A 47 -5.77 -1.80 2.63
CA THR A 47 -7.10 -1.17 2.53
C THR A 47 -7.02 0.31 2.15
N GLY A 48 -8.17 0.94 1.92
CA GLY A 48 -8.34 2.39 1.86
C GLY A 48 -8.39 2.98 0.48
N ALA A 49 -8.05 4.26 0.39
CA ALA A 49 -8.29 5.08 -0.79
C ALA A 49 -7.56 4.57 -2.04
N LEU A 50 -8.30 4.34 -3.11
CA LEU A 50 -7.80 4.01 -4.44
C LEU A 50 -8.48 4.90 -5.48
N VAL A 51 -7.70 5.58 -6.30
CA VAL A 51 -8.22 6.51 -7.33
C VAL A 51 -8.19 5.86 -8.71
N LEU A 52 -9.35 5.89 -9.38
CA LEU A 52 -9.50 5.49 -10.78
C LEU A 52 -9.73 6.73 -11.64
N ALA A 53 -8.99 6.86 -12.72
CA ALA A 53 -9.20 7.89 -13.71
C ALA A 53 -10.34 7.48 -14.68
N LYS A 54 -11.31 8.36 -14.90
CA LYS A 54 -12.40 8.11 -15.86
C LYS A 54 -11.99 8.34 -17.31
N ASN A 55 -10.91 9.05 -17.56
CA ASN A 55 -10.40 9.35 -18.90
C ASN A 55 -8.87 9.42 -18.95
N LYS A 56 -8.31 9.52 -20.16
CA LYS A 56 -6.86 9.57 -20.38
C LYS A 56 -6.19 10.80 -19.73
N PHE A 57 -6.86 11.95 -19.68
CA PHE A 57 -6.29 13.18 -19.08
C PHE A 57 -6.13 13.00 -17.58
N ALA A 58 -7.18 12.53 -16.91
CA ALA A 58 -7.15 12.26 -15.46
C ALA A 58 -6.14 11.16 -15.10
N ALA A 59 -5.78 10.26 -16.02
CA ALA A 59 -4.80 9.22 -15.78
C ALA A 59 -3.36 9.74 -15.56
N ASN A 60 -3.08 10.98 -15.99
CA ASN A 60 -1.79 11.65 -15.79
C ASN A 60 -1.75 12.54 -14.54
N ALA A 61 -2.82 12.55 -13.74
CA ALA A 61 -2.87 13.36 -12.53
C ALA A 61 -1.75 12.97 -11.56
N LYS A 62 -1.00 13.97 -11.10
CA LYS A 62 -0.02 13.79 -10.03
C LYS A 62 -0.76 13.75 -8.69
N LEU A 63 -0.30 12.89 -7.80
CA LEU A 63 -0.89 12.75 -6.48
C LEU A 63 0.16 12.41 -5.42
N THR A 64 -0.14 12.75 -4.18
CA THR A 64 0.57 12.26 -3.00
C THR A 64 -0.35 11.39 -2.18
N LYS A 65 0.22 10.45 -1.45
CA LYS A 65 -0.51 9.48 -0.63
C LYS A 65 0.01 9.50 0.79
N THR A 66 -0.90 9.44 1.73
CA THR A 66 -0.57 9.21 3.14
C THR A 66 -1.12 7.84 3.52
N TYR A 67 -0.26 7.01 4.07
CA TYR A 67 -0.64 5.71 4.61
C TYR A 67 -0.64 5.77 6.13
N ARG A 68 -1.40 4.88 6.74
CA ARG A 68 -1.41 4.64 8.17
C ARG A 68 -1.33 3.14 8.43
N ALA A 69 -0.49 2.74 9.38
CA ALA A 69 -0.43 1.36 9.82
C ALA A 69 -0.36 1.27 11.36
N VAL A 70 -0.71 0.11 11.86
CA VAL A 70 -0.32 -0.32 13.20
C VAL A 70 0.92 -1.19 13.04
N CYS A 71 2.02 -0.78 13.67
CA CYS A 71 3.28 -1.50 13.68
C CYS A 71 3.50 -2.13 15.06
N GLU A 72 4.17 -3.26 15.12
CA GLU A 72 4.52 -3.93 16.37
C GLU A 72 5.71 -3.25 17.05
N GLY A 73 5.65 -3.21 18.37
CA GLY A 73 6.66 -2.55 19.20
C GLY A 73 6.50 -1.04 19.26
N GLU A 74 7.47 -0.40 19.92
CA GLU A 74 7.55 1.05 20.09
C GLU A 74 8.46 1.64 19.03
N THR A 75 7.86 2.19 17.97
CA THR A 75 8.60 2.84 16.88
C THR A 75 9.18 4.18 17.36
N PRO A 76 10.32 4.64 16.79
CA PRO A 76 10.81 6.01 16.97
C PRO A 76 9.72 7.04 16.66
N GLU A 77 9.80 8.23 17.27
CA GLU A 77 8.83 9.32 17.04
C GLU A 77 8.69 9.67 15.55
N SER A 78 9.79 9.69 14.82
CA SER A 78 9.83 9.90 13.37
C SER A 78 11.10 9.30 12.76
N GLY A 79 11.09 9.11 11.46
CA GLY A 79 12.27 8.62 10.75
C GLY A 79 12.13 8.63 9.24
N CYS A 80 13.27 8.34 8.59
CA CYS A 80 13.35 8.15 7.15
C CYS A 80 14.13 6.85 6.88
N VAL A 81 13.50 5.91 6.21
CA VAL A 81 14.15 4.67 5.76
C VAL A 81 14.49 4.83 4.30
N ASN A 82 15.79 4.88 4.01
CA ASN A 82 16.33 4.93 2.65
C ASN A 82 17.16 3.67 2.41
N VAL A 83 16.45 2.58 2.10
CA VAL A 83 17.06 1.27 1.86
C VAL A 83 16.42 0.68 0.60
N PRO A 84 17.20 0.24 -0.40
CA PRO A 84 16.65 -0.33 -1.63
C PRO A 84 15.81 -1.58 -1.35
N ILE A 85 14.81 -1.82 -2.21
CA ILE A 85 13.90 -2.96 -2.11
C ILE A 85 13.93 -3.75 -3.42
N GLY A 86 14.13 -5.05 -3.32
CA GLY A 86 14.09 -5.98 -4.44
C GLY A 86 13.33 -7.27 -4.15
N LEU A 87 13.23 -8.11 -5.16
CA LEU A 87 12.68 -9.45 -5.00
C LEU A 87 13.66 -10.29 -4.18
N LYS A 88 13.18 -10.92 -3.13
CA LYS A 88 13.99 -11.80 -2.30
C LYS A 88 14.47 -13.01 -3.12
N PRO A 89 15.76 -13.34 -3.13
CA PRO A 89 16.29 -14.46 -3.90
C PRO A 89 15.54 -15.77 -3.62
N GLY A 90 15.12 -16.47 -4.67
CA GLY A 90 14.37 -17.71 -4.56
C GLY A 90 12.85 -17.55 -4.32
N HIS A 91 12.35 -16.33 -4.15
CA HIS A 91 10.93 -16.06 -3.92
C HIS A 91 10.26 -15.41 -5.15
N LYS A 92 8.96 -15.67 -5.34
CA LYS A 92 8.18 -15.11 -6.46
C LYS A 92 7.48 -13.78 -6.10
N VAL A 93 7.21 -13.55 -4.82
CA VAL A 93 6.39 -12.43 -4.35
C VAL A 93 7.12 -11.63 -3.26
N GLU A 94 7.74 -12.31 -2.30
CA GLU A 94 8.37 -11.69 -1.15
C GLU A 94 9.50 -10.75 -1.57
N ARG A 95 9.53 -9.56 -0.95
CA ARG A 95 10.56 -8.55 -1.16
C ARG A 95 11.52 -8.53 0.03
N CYS A 96 12.70 -7.99 -0.16
CA CYS A 96 13.64 -7.75 0.94
C CYS A 96 14.34 -6.40 0.78
N ALA A 97 14.79 -5.87 1.90
CA ALA A 97 15.60 -4.66 1.98
C ALA A 97 17.06 -4.96 1.64
N GLY A 98 17.78 -3.95 1.16
CA GLY A 98 19.21 -3.99 0.86
C GLY A 98 19.60 -4.37 -0.56
N ILE A 99 18.63 -4.72 -1.40
CA ILE A 99 18.83 -5.04 -2.82
C ILE A 99 17.75 -4.40 -3.69
N GLY A 100 17.98 -4.26 -4.99
CA GLY A 100 17.00 -3.81 -5.97
C GLY A 100 16.96 -2.29 -6.13
N ASP A 101 15.76 -1.74 -6.27
CA ASP A 101 15.56 -0.32 -6.60
C ASP A 101 15.52 0.56 -5.36
N GLU A 102 15.96 1.82 -5.53
CA GLU A 102 15.84 2.84 -4.50
C GLU A 102 14.42 2.90 -3.92
N ALA A 103 14.34 2.92 -2.60
CA ALA A 103 13.10 3.02 -1.86
C ALA A 103 13.28 3.94 -0.65
N VAL A 104 12.41 4.98 -0.56
CA VAL A 104 12.48 5.98 0.50
C VAL A 104 11.11 6.14 1.15
N THR A 105 11.05 5.87 2.46
CA THR A 105 9.84 5.96 3.29
C THR A 105 10.09 6.90 4.46
N GLU A 106 9.35 8.00 4.54
CA GLU A 106 9.28 8.85 5.73
C GLU A 106 8.13 8.38 6.61
N PHE A 107 8.33 8.39 7.92
CA PHE A 107 7.28 8.03 8.87
C PHE A 107 7.26 8.93 10.09
N GLN A 108 6.09 9.03 10.72
CA GLN A 108 5.86 9.68 12.00
C GLN A 108 4.94 8.84 12.86
N THR A 109 5.35 8.56 14.07
CA THR A 109 4.55 7.87 15.07
C THR A 109 3.51 8.82 15.63
N VAL A 110 2.24 8.45 15.50
CA VAL A 110 1.09 9.22 15.98
C VAL A 110 0.83 8.92 17.46
N ARG A 111 0.98 7.63 17.82
CA ARG A 111 0.69 7.15 19.18
C ARG A 111 1.32 5.77 19.38
N THR A 112 1.81 5.51 20.58
CA THR A 112 2.26 4.20 21.04
C THR A 112 1.42 3.75 22.23
N SER A 113 0.98 2.50 22.24
CA SER A 113 0.20 1.91 23.33
C SER A 113 0.21 0.38 23.24
N GLY A 114 0.40 -0.30 24.38
CA GLY A 114 0.24 -1.74 24.51
C GLY A 114 1.16 -2.59 23.62
N GLY A 115 2.39 -2.12 23.39
CA GLY A 115 3.35 -2.82 22.52
C GLY A 115 3.12 -2.61 21.02
N TYR A 116 2.30 -1.64 20.63
CA TYR A 116 2.02 -1.27 19.24
C TYR A 116 2.18 0.24 19.03
N SER A 117 2.53 0.63 17.81
CA SER A 117 2.62 2.03 17.39
C SER A 117 1.70 2.29 16.20
N LEU A 118 0.90 3.34 16.28
CA LEU A 118 0.14 3.88 15.16
C LEU A 118 1.03 4.86 14.41
N VAL A 119 1.31 4.59 13.14
CA VAL A 119 2.32 5.29 12.36
C VAL A 119 1.74 5.80 11.05
N ASP A 120 2.00 7.07 10.74
CA ASP A 120 1.72 7.68 9.43
C ASP A 120 2.95 7.61 8.54
N PHE A 121 2.74 7.39 7.23
CA PHE A 121 3.80 7.22 6.24
C PHE A 121 3.61 8.14 5.04
N HIS A 122 4.73 8.71 4.59
CA HIS A 122 4.86 9.44 3.34
C HIS A 122 5.91 8.77 2.45
N LEU A 123 5.50 8.34 1.28
CA LEU A 123 6.36 7.63 0.35
C LEU A 123 6.94 8.57 -0.70
N LYS A 124 8.27 8.65 -0.82
CA LYS A 124 8.96 9.34 -1.92
C LYS A 124 9.05 8.45 -3.17
N THR A 125 9.02 7.13 -2.98
CA THR A 125 9.03 6.09 -4.02
C THR A 125 7.84 5.16 -3.83
N GLY A 126 7.54 4.28 -4.78
CA GLY A 126 6.38 3.39 -4.71
C GLY A 126 6.73 1.94 -5.07
N ARG A 127 7.60 1.30 -4.29
CA ARG A 127 7.97 -0.10 -4.53
C ARG A 127 6.94 -1.06 -3.95
N THR A 128 6.85 -2.25 -4.53
CA THR A 128 5.99 -3.32 -4.03
C THR A 128 6.32 -3.62 -2.57
N HIS A 129 5.30 -3.67 -1.72
CA HIS A 129 5.39 -3.93 -0.28
C HIS A 129 6.29 -2.94 0.51
N GLN A 130 6.54 -1.73 -0.01
CA GLN A 130 7.57 -0.83 0.50
C GLN A 130 7.47 -0.56 2.00
N ILE A 131 6.31 -0.13 2.52
CA ILE A 131 6.11 0.14 3.96
C ILE A 131 6.36 -1.13 4.77
N ARG A 132 5.80 -2.25 4.33
CA ARG A 132 5.87 -3.55 4.99
C ARG A 132 7.32 -4.01 5.16
N VAL A 133 8.10 -3.96 4.07
CA VAL A 133 9.53 -4.32 4.06
C VAL A 133 10.35 -3.38 4.93
N HIS A 134 10.14 -2.07 4.80
CA HIS A 134 10.89 -1.09 5.58
C HIS A 134 10.63 -1.19 7.07
N MET A 135 9.37 -1.37 7.48
CA MET A 135 9.05 -1.50 8.89
C MET A 135 9.54 -2.83 9.48
N ALA A 136 9.47 -3.92 8.73
CA ALA A 136 10.10 -5.18 9.13
C ALA A 136 11.63 -5.06 9.24
N HIS A 137 12.28 -4.34 8.32
CA HIS A 137 13.73 -4.06 8.36
C HIS A 137 14.14 -3.28 9.62
N LEU A 138 13.29 -2.37 10.09
CA LEU A 138 13.50 -1.64 11.36
C LEU A 138 13.19 -2.48 12.62
N GLY A 139 12.68 -3.71 12.48
CA GLY A 139 12.26 -4.55 13.62
C GLY A 139 10.86 -4.22 14.14
N HIS A 140 10.06 -3.45 13.39
CA HIS A 140 8.70 -3.04 13.72
C HIS A 140 7.72 -3.46 12.62
N PRO A 141 7.51 -4.76 12.34
CA PRO A 141 6.65 -5.20 11.26
C PRO A 141 5.22 -4.65 11.42
N VAL A 142 4.51 -4.52 10.31
CA VAL A 142 3.09 -4.17 10.35
C VAL A 142 2.32 -5.30 11.02
N ALA A 143 1.48 -4.99 11.99
CA ALA A 143 0.67 -5.98 12.68
C ALA A 143 -0.24 -6.73 11.70
N GLY A 144 -0.29 -8.04 11.79
CA GLY A 144 -1.03 -8.91 10.87
C GLY A 144 -0.35 -9.15 9.52
N ASP A 145 0.89 -8.75 9.35
CA ASP A 145 1.68 -9.01 8.14
C ASP A 145 2.57 -10.24 8.33
N ASP A 146 2.00 -11.42 8.22
CA ASP A 146 2.68 -12.70 8.40
C ASP A 146 3.84 -12.92 7.42
N LEU A 147 3.76 -12.32 6.22
CA LEU A 147 4.81 -12.41 5.22
C LEU A 147 6.11 -11.72 5.66
N TYR A 148 6.01 -10.67 6.48
CA TYR A 148 7.14 -9.87 6.96
C TYR A 148 7.31 -9.90 8.48
N GLY A 149 6.75 -10.91 9.15
CA GLY A 149 6.99 -11.17 10.57
C GLY A 149 6.02 -10.49 11.54
N GLY A 150 4.94 -9.89 11.05
CA GLY A 150 3.85 -9.42 11.89
C GLY A 150 2.96 -10.57 12.36
N HIS A 151 2.44 -10.48 13.58
CA HIS A 151 1.62 -11.52 14.18
C HIS A 151 0.13 -11.38 13.84
N LEU A 152 -0.57 -12.52 13.67
CA LEU A 152 -2.01 -12.59 13.36
C LEU A 152 -2.90 -12.75 14.62
N ASP A 153 -2.34 -12.61 15.80
CA ASP A 153 -3.05 -12.82 17.08
C ASP A 153 -4.16 -11.80 17.35
N ARG A 154 -4.11 -10.64 16.69
CA ARG A 154 -5.04 -9.52 16.86
C ARG A 154 -5.81 -9.11 15.62
N THR A 155 -5.43 -9.62 14.47
CA THR A 155 -6.01 -9.25 13.18
C THR A 155 -5.78 -10.36 12.15
N GLU A 156 -6.72 -10.51 11.22
CA GLU A 156 -6.65 -11.51 10.16
C GLU A 156 -5.80 -11.07 8.96
N HIS A 157 -5.39 -9.81 8.90
CA HIS A 157 -4.64 -9.24 7.78
C HIS A 157 -3.76 -8.08 8.23
N GLN A 158 -2.81 -7.68 7.39
CA GLN A 158 -1.93 -6.54 7.64
C GLN A 158 -2.73 -5.26 7.94
N MET A 159 -2.44 -4.62 9.06
CA MET A 159 -3.07 -3.37 9.47
C MET A 159 -2.43 -2.17 8.77
N LEU A 160 -2.61 -2.08 7.46
CA LEU A 160 -2.08 -1.02 6.60
C LEU A 160 -3.20 -0.46 5.71
N CYS A 161 -3.35 0.85 5.75
CA CYS A 161 -4.38 1.58 5.02
C CYS A 161 -3.80 2.77 4.25
N CYS A 162 -4.19 2.95 2.99
CA CYS A 162 -4.02 4.20 2.28
C CYS A 162 -5.08 5.20 2.80
N ARG A 163 -4.70 6.01 3.78
CA ARG A 163 -5.62 6.87 4.52
C ARG A 163 -6.13 8.05 3.71
N ALA A 164 -5.25 8.67 2.92
CA ALA A 164 -5.58 9.86 2.14
C ALA A 164 -4.81 9.94 0.83
N VAL A 165 -5.43 10.55 -0.14
CA VAL A 165 -4.84 10.88 -1.45
C VAL A 165 -5.10 12.35 -1.73
N HIS A 166 -4.03 13.09 -2.01
CA HIS A 166 -4.11 14.48 -2.45
C HIS A 166 -3.78 14.56 -3.93
N LEU A 167 -4.76 14.99 -4.73
CA LEU A 167 -4.54 15.28 -6.15
C LEU A 167 -3.83 16.64 -6.26
N LEU A 168 -2.69 16.63 -6.91
CA LEU A 168 -1.98 17.87 -7.25
C LEU A 168 -2.60 18.40 -8.54
N CYS A 169 -3.57 19.31 -8.39
CA CYS A 169 -4.11 20.04 -9.54
C CYS A 169 -3.02 20.98 -10.05
N PRO A 170 -2.58 20.92 -11.32
CA PRO A 170 -1.79 22.01 -11.86
C PRO A 170 -2.64 23.28 -11.74
N ALA A 171 -2.05 24.35 -11.24
CA ALA A 171 -2.71 25.66 -11.25
C ALA A 171 -3.16 25.93 -12.69
N LEU A 172 -4.47 26.25 -12.86
CA LEU A 172 -5.03 26.72 -14.12
C LEU A 172 -4.37 28.02 -14.57
#